data_50ec7efc30d9c586f54b0edef5f692ae
#
_entry.id   50ec7efc30d9c586f54b0edef5f692ae
#
_cell.length_a   1.000
_cell.length_b   1.000
_cell.length_c   1.000
_cell.angle_alpha   90.00
_cell.angle_beta   90.00
_cell.angle_gamma   90.00
#
_symmetry.space_group_name_H-M   'P 1'
#
loop_
_entity.id
_entity.type
_entity.pdbx_description
1 polymer ?
#
loop_
_entity_poly.entity_id
_entity_poly.type
_entity_poly.pdbx_seq_one_letter_code
_entity_poly.pdbx_strand_id
1 'polypeptide(L)'
;VFWNFHERQPGEFDFSGQADVAEFVRLAQEEGLYVILRPGPYACAEWDFGGYPSWLLKEKNMVYRSKDPRFLEYCERYIKALGKQLAPLTVNNGGNILMVQVENEYGSYAADKEYLAALRDMIKDAGFNVPLFTCDGGGQVEAGHIDGALPTLNGVFSEDIFKIIDKYHPGGPYFVAESYPAW
;
A
#
# COMPACT_ATOMS: atom_id res chain seq x y z
N VAL A 1 -6.97 -2.53 1.53
CA VAL A 1 -7.44 -3.67 0.70
C VAL A 1 -6.65 -4.91 1.09
N PHE A 2 -7.33 -6.04 1.31
CA PHE A 2 -6.68 -7.28 1.72
C PHE A 2 -6.55 -8.23 0.55
N TRP A 3 -5.35 -8.64 0.22
CA TRP A 3 -5.08 -9.55 -0.88
C TRP A 3 -5.82 -10.89 -0.74
N ASN A 4 -5.79 -11.50 0.46
CA ASN A 4 -6.48 -12.79 0.73
C ASN A 4 -8.00 -12.74 0.58
N PHE A 5 -8.60 -11.54 0.59
CA PHE A 5 -10.02 -11.36 0.37
C PHE A 5 -10.39 -11.45 -1.12
N HIS A 6 -9.46 -11.08 -1.98
CA HIS A 6 -9.66 -11.03 -3.43
C HIS A 6 -9.06 -12.21 -4.18
N GLU A 7 -8.05 -12.90 -3.65
CA GLU A 7 -7.40 -14.05 -4.29
C GLU A 7 -7.32 -15.24 -3.32
N ARG A 8 -8.45 -15.90 -3.13
CA ARG A 8 -8.57 -17.06 -2.21
C ARG A 8 -7.86 -18.30 -2.73
N GLN A 9 -7.77 -18.44 -4.07
CA GLN A 9 -6.99 -19.47 -4.75
C GLN A 9 -6.01 -18.78 -5.73
N PRO A 10 -4.83 -19.35 -5.98
CA PRO A 10 -3.85 -18.74 -6.85
C PRO A 10 -4.40 -18.42 -8.25
N GLY A 11 -4.38 -17.15 -8.63
CA GLY A 11 -4.84 -16.67 -9.94
C GLY A 11 -6.34 -16.48 -10.08
N GLU A 12 -7.14 -16.85 -9.08
CA GLU A 12 -8.58 -16.67 -9.08
C GLU A 12 -8.98 -15.42 -8.28
N PHE A 13 -9.21 -14.31 -8.98
CA PHE A 13 -9.58 -13.04 -8.36
C PHE A 13 -11.09 -12.86 -8.32
N ASP A 14 -11.59 -12.43 -7.15
CA ASP A 14 -12.98 -12.04 -6.93
C ASP A 14 -13.05 -10.56 -6.53
N PHE A 15 -13.77 -9.78 -7.34
CA PHE A 15 -14.10 -8.37 -7.10
C PHE A 15 -15.61 -8.15 -7.19
N SER A 16 -16.41 -9.12 -6.75
CA SER A 16 -17.86 -9.07 -6.83
C SER A 16 -18.53 -9.07 -5.45
N GLY A 17 -19.76 -8.61 -5.38
CA GLY A 17 -20.54 -8.59 -4.15
C GLY A 17 -19.83 -7.86 -3.02
N GLN A 18 -19.57 -8.52 -1.89
CA GLN A 18 -18.85 -7.93 -0.75
C GLN A 18 -17.35 -7.65 -1.05
N ALA A 19 -16.81 -8.24 -2.11
CA ALA A 19 -15.43 -8.01 -2.54
C ALA A 19 -15.32 -6.92 -3.62
N ASP A 20 -16.42 -6.25 -3.99
CA ASP A 20 -16.41 -5.16 -4.98
C ASP A 20 -15.83 -3.86 -4.38
N VAL A 21 -14.51 -3.80 -4.32
CA VAL A 21 -13.80 -2.62 -3.84
C VAL A 21 -13.96 -1.41 -4.78
N ALA A 22 -14.20 -1.65 -6.08
CA ALA A 22 -14.43 -0.56 -7.03
C ALA A 22 -15.78 0.11 -6.79
N GLU A 23 -16.81 -0.66 -6.47
CA GLU A 23 -18.11 -0.11 -6.08
C GLU A 23 -18.02 0.69 -4.78
N PHE A 24 -17.28 0.19 -3.78
CA PHE A 24 -17.04 0.95 -2.56
C PHE A 24 -16.40 2.32 -2.84
N VAL A 25 -15.42 2.38 -3.76
CA VAL A 25 -14.77 3.64 -4.17
C VAL A 25 -15.76 4.57 -4.90
N ARG A 26 -16.64 4.05 -5.76
CA ARG A 26 -17.68 4.84 -6.44
C ARG A 26 -18.69 5.40 -5.47
N LEU A 27 -19.17 4.60 -4.51
CA LEU A 27 -20.09 5.07 -3.47
C LEU A 27 -19.44 6.19 -2.64
N ALA A 28 -18.15 6.09 -2.29
CA ALA A 28 -17.44 7.18 -1.64
C ALA A 28 -17.41 8.45 -2.49
N GLN A 29 -17.28 8.33 -3.83
CA GLN A 29 -17.33 9.47 -4.74
C GLN A 29 -18.72 10.11 -4.79
N GLU A 30 -19.78 9.32 -4.80
CA GLU A 30 -21.17 9.80 -4.75
C GLU A 30 -21.46 10.60 -3.48
N GLU A 31 -20.85 10.20 -2.36
CA GLU A 31 -20.91 10.91 -1.08
C GLU A 31 -19.94 12.11 -0.99
N GLY A 32 -19.23 12.45 -2.08
CA GLY A 32 -18.29 13.56 -2.14
C GLY A 32 -16.96 13.33 -1.41
N LEU A 33 -16.58 12.08 -1.16
CA LEU A 33 -15.37 11.73 -0.44
C LEU A 33 -14.24 11.38 -1.41
N TYR A 34 -13.02 11.80 -1.06
CA TYR A 34 -11.81 11.28 -1.67
C TYR A 34 -11.36 9.98 -0.98
N VAL A 35 -10.66 9.13 -1.73
CA VAL A 35 -10.12 7.86 -1.23
C VAL A 35 -8.60 7.90 -1.24
N ILE A 36 -8.00 7.55 -0.11
CA ILE A 36 -6.58 7.22 0.00
C ILE A 36 -6.47 5.71 0.01
N LEU A 37 -5.92 5.16 -1.07
CA LEU A 37 -5.89 3.72 -1.28
C LEU A 37 -4.66 3.09 -0.60
N ARG A 38 -4.88 2.04 0.18
CA ARG A 38 -3.83 1.23 0.82
C ARG A 38 -3.93 -0.21 0.31
N PRO A 39 -3.27 -0.54 -0.83
CA PRO A 39 -3.44 -1.83 -1.49
C PRO A 39 -2.60 -2.97 -0.88
N GLY A 40 -1.63 -2.64 -0.07
CA GLY A 40 -0.65 -3.60 0.40
C GLY A 40 0.58 -3.69 -0.54
N PRO A 41 1.07 -4.90 -0.84
CA PRO A 41 0.49 -6.25 -0.65
C PRO A 41 0.41 -6.74 0.80
N TYR A 42 1.28 -6.24 1.71
CA TYR A 42 1.13 -6.41 3.15
C TYR A 42 0.26 -5.28 3.70
N ALA A 43 -0.83 -5.61 4.40
CA ALA A 43 -1.77 -4.63 4.91
C ALA A 43 -1.76 -4.50 6.44
N CYS A 44 -1.22 -5.47 7.17
CA CYS A 44 -1.28 -5.56 8.64
C CYS A 44 -2.72 -5.58 9.15
N ALA A 45 -3.19 -4.49 9.75
CA ALA A 45 -4.57 -4.18 10.11
C ALA A 45 -5.25 -5.25 10.99
N GLU A 46 -4.50 -5.93 11.87
CA GLU A 46 -4.96 -7.03 12.73
C GLU A 46 -5.73 -8.10 11.92
N TRP A 47 -5.31 -8.31 10.66
CA TRP A 47 -5.92 -9.26 9.74
C TRP A 47 -5.02 -10.48 9.53
N ASP A 48 -5.63 -11.65 9.30
CA ASP A 48 -4.93 -12.91 9.11
C ASP A 48 -3.79 -12.80 8.13
N PHE A 49 -2.58 -13.21 8.57
CA PHE A 49 -1.35 -13.19 7.81
C PHE A 49 -1.03 -11.81 7.18
N GLY A 50 -1.46 -10.72 7.85
CA GLY A 50 -1.29 -9.35 7.35
C GLY A 50 -1.97 -9.07 6.01
N GLY A 51 -2.97 -9.87 5.64
CA GLY A 51 -3.71 -9.78 4.39
C GLY A 51 -3.18 -10.66 3.28
N TYR A 52 -2.10 -11.39 3.48
CA TYR A 52 -1.59 -12.35 2.48
C TYR A 52 -2.50 -13.58 2.34
N PRO A 53 -2.67 -14.10 1.13
CA PRO A 53 -3.36 -15.37 0.92
C PRO A 53 -2.62 -16.54 1.59
N SER A 54 -3.37 -17.39 2.28
CA SER A 54 -2.80 -18.55 2.99
C SER A 54 -2.13 -19.57 2.07
N TRP A 55 -2.51 -19.62 0.79
CA TRP A 55 -1.87 -20.51 -0.19
C TRP A 55 -0.39 -20.17 -0.43
N LEU A 56 0.06 -18.93 -0.16
CA LEU A 56 1.48 -18.56 -0.20
C LEU A 56 2.33 -19.41 0.75
N LEU A 57 1.77 -19.90 1.87
CA LEU A 57 2.46 -20.75 2.83
C LEU A 57 2.86 -22.14 2.25
N LYS A 58 2.31 -22.50 1.08
CA LYS A 58 2.71 -23.72 0.37
C LYS A 58 4.04 -23.56 -0.36
N GLU A 59 4.46 -22.34 -0.60
CA GLU A 59 5.73 -21.99 -1.27
C GLU A 59 6.91 -22.20 -0.31
N LYS A 60 7.51 -23.38 -0.37
CA LYS A 60 8.65 -23.71 0.50
C LYS A 60 9.83 -22.78 0.26
N ASN A 61 10.42 -22.26 1.35
CA ASN A 61 11.60 -21.39 1.33
C ASN A 61 11.41 -20.07 0.56
N MET A 62 10.19 -19.64 0.28
CA MET A 62 9.92 -18.30 -0.23
C MET A 62 10.07 -17.29 0.91
N VAL A 63 10.74 -16.19 0.63
CA VAL A 63 10.92 -15.10 1.60
C VAL A 63 9.91 -14.00 1.30
N TYR A 64 8.98 -13.78 2.24
CA TYR A 64 7.98 -12.72 2.14
C TYR A 64 8.60 -11.35 2.35
N ARG A 65 7.93 -10.32 1.85
CA ARG A 65 8.36 -8.91 1.99
C ARG A 65 9.83 -8.73 1.60
N SER A 66 10.23 -9.32 0.48
CA SER A 66 11.60 -9.32 0.00
C SER A 66 11.66 -9.38 -1.53
N LYS A 67 12.86 -9.36 -2.07
CA LYS A 67 13.15 -9.55 -3.51
C LYS A 67 13.12 -11.02 -3.96
N ASP A 68 12.57 -11.95 -3.19
CA ASP A 68 12.36 -13.32 -3.70
C ASP A 68 11.56 -13.23 -5.01
N PRO A 69 12.08 -13.74 -6.13
CA PRO A 69 11.44 -13.54 -7.44
C PRO A 69 10.02 -14.10 -7.50
N ARG A 70 9.75 -15.19 -6.79
CA ARG A 70 8.41 -15.80 -6.72
C ARG A 70 7.44 -14.89 -5.96
N PHE A 71 7.91 -14.31 -4.85
CA PHE A 71 7.11 -13.39 -4.07
C PHE A 71 6.78 -12.13 -4.87
N LEU A 72 7.76 -11.55 -5.57
CA LEU A 72 7.53 -10.39 -6.45
C LEU A 72 6.58 -10.71 -7.60
N GLU A 73 6.67 -11.90 -8.22
CA GLU A 73 5.74 -12.33 -9.27
C GLU A 73 4.30 -12.39 -8.76
N TYR A 74 4.08 -12.93 -7.57
CA TYR A 74 2.76 -12.97 -6.95
C TYR A 74 2.24 -11.57 -6.59
N CYS A 75 3.10 -10.71 -6.06
CA CYS A 75 2.74 -9.30 -5.79
C CYS A 75 2.33 -8.56 -7.07
N GLU A 76 3.11 -8.71 -8.14
CA GLU A 76 2.83 -8.07 -9.43
C GLU A 76 1.48 -8.52 -9.99
N ARG A 77 1.20 -9.82 -9.93
CA ARG A 77 -0.09 -10.37 -10.37
C ARG A 77 -1.27 -9.76 -9.60
N TYR A 78 -1.16 -9.70 -8.27
CA TYR A 78 -2.18 -9.09 -7.42
C TYR A 78 -2.35 -7.59 -7.71
N ILE A 79 -1.27 -6.83 -7.75
CA ILE A 79 -1.30 -5.38 -7.99
C ILE A 79 -1.89 -5.09 -9.38
N LYS A 80 -1.54 -5.87 -10.41
CA LYS A 80 -2.14 -5.74 -11.76
C LYS A 80 -3.64 -6.06 -11.77
N ALA A 81 -4.08 -7.08 -11.03
CA ALA A 81 -5.50 -7.40 -10.93
C ALA A 81 -6.28 -6.27 -10.25
N LEU A 82 -5.73 -5.73 -9.15
CA LEU A 82 -6.31 -4.60 -8.44
C LEU A 82 -6.31 -3.32 -9.28
N GLY A 83 -5.23 -3.05 -10.01
CA GLY A 83 -5.11 -1.90 -10.91
C GLY A 83 -6.17 -1.89 -11.99
N LYS A 84 -6.54 -3.03 -12.57
CA LYS A 84 -7.65 -3.14 -13.54
C LYS A 84 -8.98 -2.65 -12.96
N GLN A 85 -9.20 -2.81 -11.65
CA GLN A 85 -10.42 -2.38 -10.99
C GLN A 85 -10.37 -0.90 -10.57
N LEU A 86 -9.24 -0.44 -10.05
CA LEU A 86 -9.13 0.82 -9.32
C LEU A 86 -8.36 1.94 -10.02
N ALA A 87 -7.43 1.64 -10.92
CA ALA A 87 -6.69 2.69 -11.63
C ALA A 87 -7.60 3.63 -12.46
N PRO A 88 -8.70 3.16 -13.10
CA PRO A 88 -9.67 4.05 -13.74
C PRO A 88 -10.38 5.01 -12.79
N LEU A 89 -10.37 4.74 -11.47
CA LEU A 89 -11.03 5.55 -10.45
C LEU A 89 -10.11 6.55 -9.77
N THR A 90 -8.91 6.77 -10.29
CA THR A 90 -7.99 7.81 -9.80
C THR A 90 -8.48 9.20 -10.20
N VAL A 91 -8.10 10.23 -9.44
CA VAL A 91 -8.49 11.63 -9.72
C VAL A 91 -8.05 12.10 -11.10
N ASN A 92 -6.92 11.62 -11.60
CA ASN A 92 -6.42 11.93 -12.95
C ASN A 92 -7.28 11.32 -14.07
N ASN A 93 -8.13 10.33 -13.75
CA ASN A 93 -9.08 9.70 -14.66
C ASN A 93 -10.53 10.10 -14.38
N GLY A 94 -10.75 11.13 -13.54
CA GLY A 94 -12.09 11.63 -13.19
C GLY A 94 -12.75 10.92 -12.00
N GLY A 95 -12.04 10.02 -11.33
CA GLY A 95 -12.47 9.36 -10.10
C GLY A 95 -12.09 10.13 -8.84
N ASN A 96 -12.04 9.44 -7.70
CA ASN A 96 -11.81 10.02 -6.38
C ASN A 96 -10.62 9.40 -5.62
N ILE A 97 -9.88 8.45 -6.18
CA ILE A 97 -8.64 7.95 -5.56
C ILE A 97 -7.54 9.01 -5.70
N LEU A 98 -7.15 9.59 -4.58
CA LEU A 98 -6.24 10.72 -4.50
C LEU A 98 -4.77 10.30 -4.42
N MET A 99 -4.48 9.25 -3.63
CA MET A 99 -3.12 8.76 -3.34
C MET A 99 -3.14 7.24 -3.15
N VAL A 100 -1.97 6.60 -3.36
CA VAL A 100 -1.79 5.15 -3.17
C VAL A 100 -0.58 4.86 -2.31
N GLN A 101 -0.74 4.03 -1.28
CA GLN A 101 0.33 3.58 -0.40
C GLN A 101 1.15 2.47 -1.05
N VAL A 102 2.46 2.52 -0.83
CA VAL A 102 3.40 1.45 -1.17
C VAL A 102 3.71 0.68 0.11
N GLU A 103 3.39 -0.61 0.15
CA GLU A 103 3.62 -1.49 1.29
C GLU A 103 2.89 -1.04 2.58
N ASN A 104 3.32 -1.47 3.75
CA ASN A 104 2.83 -0.98 5.05
C ASN A 104 3.88 -1.17 6.13
N GLU A 105 4.30 -0.06 6.75
CA GLU A 105 5.24 -0.03 7.88
C GLU A 105 6.51 -0.87 7.62
N TYR A 106 6.99 -0.85 6.38
CA TYR A 106 8.10 -1.71 5.99
C TYR A 106 9.38 -1.42 6.79
N GLY A 107 9.56 -0.16 7.20
CA GLY A 107 10.70 0.24 8.02
C GLY A 107 10.76 -0.41 9.40
N SER A 108 9.64 -0.96 9.90
CA SER A 108 9.60 -1.77 11.12
C SER A 108 10.03 -3.22 10.90
N TYR A 109 10.00 -3.67 9.65
CA TYR A 109 10.29 -5.05 9.26
C TYR A 109 11.70 -5.21 8.67
N ALA A 110 12.08 -4.33 7.74
CA ALA A 110 13.38 -4.38 7.06
C ALA A 110 13.74 -3.01 6.42
N ALA A 111 14.85 -2.99 5.65
CA ALA A 111 15.33 -1.78 4.96
C ALA A 111 15.69 -2.05 3.49
N ASP A 112 15.04 -3.03 2.83
CA ASP A 112 15.32 -3.38 1.44
C ASP A 112 14.64 -2.38 0.48
N LYS A 113 15.40 -1.35 0.09
CA LYS A 113 14.92 -0.31 -0.82
C LYS A 113 14.61 -0.82 -2.23
N GLU A 114 15.28 -1.88 -2.68
CA GLU A 114 15.02 -2.46 -4.00
C GLU A 114 13.67 -3.20 -4.02
N TYR A 115 13.31 -3.87 -2.93
CA TYR A 115 11.99 -4.45 -2.76
C TYR A 115 10.89 -3.39 -2.80
N LEU A 116 11.03 -2.32 -2.00
CA LEU A 116 10.06 -1.23 -1.99
C LEU A 116 9.96 -0.53 -3.36
N ALA A 117 11.10 -0.32 -4.03
CA ALA A 117 11.13 0.27 -5.37
C ALA A 117 10.41 -0.62 -6.40
N ALA A 118 10.60 -1.94 -6.32
CA ALA A 118 9.86 -2.88 -7.17
C ALA A 118 8.35 -2.76 -6.97
N LEU A 119 7.86 -2.69 -5.72
CA LEU A 119 6.43 -2.48 -5.45
C LEU A 119 5.92 -1.14 -5.96
N ARG A 120 6.66 -0.04 -5.75
CA ARG A 120 6.35 1.27 -6.30
C ARG A 120 6.15 1.21 -7.82
N ASP A 121 7.06 0.56 -8.51
CA ASP A 121 7.04 0.47 -9.96
C ASP A 121 5.90 -0.41 -10.44
N MET A 122 5.62 -1.53 -9.77
CA MET A 122 4.44 -2.37 -10.03
C MET A 122 3.12 -1.59 -9.89
N ILE A 123 3.00 -0.72 -8.87
CA ILE A 123 1.81 0.13 -8.67
C ILE A 123 1.66 1.10 -9.84
N LYS A 124 2.74 1.75 -10.28
CA LYS A 124 2.73 2.64 -11.45
C LYS A 124 2.37 1.89 -12.73
N ASP A 125 2.97 0.73 -12.96
CA ASP A 125 2.74 -0.11 -14.14
C ASP A 125 1.30 -0.68 -14.17
N ALA A 126 0.68 -0.82 -13.01
CA ALA A 126 -0.74 -1.19 -12.90
C ALA A 126 -1.71 -0.03 -13.23
N GLY A 127 -1.19 1.16 -13.56
CA GLY A 127 -1.96 2.31 -14.02
C GLY A 127 -2.30 3.35 -12.95
N PHE A 128 -1.79 3.23 -11.73
CA PHE A 128 -1.99 4.24 -10.69
C PHE A 128 -1.06 5.44 -10.93
N ASN A 129 -1.59 6.48 -11.59
CA ASN A 129 -0.86 7.70 -11.97
C ASN A 129 -1.12 8.88 -11.00
N VAL A 130 -1.26 8.60 -9.72
CA VAL A 130 -1.46 9.55 -8.63
C VAL A 130 -0.26 9.53 -7.68
N PRO A 131 -0.10 10.51 -6.77
CA PRO A 131 0.96 10.49 -5.78
C PRO A 131 1.00 9.20 -4.98
N LEU A 132 2.19 8.63 -4.81
CA LEU A 132 2.44 7.48 -3.95
C LEU A 132 2.98 7.94 -2.59
N PHE A 133 2.77 7.13 -1.56
CA PHE A 133 3.31 7.39 -0.23
C PHE A 133 3.73 6.11 0.48
N THR A 134 4.66 6.21 1.42
CA THR A 134 4.99 5.18 2.41
C THR A 134 4.48 5.59 3.78
N CYS A 135 4.22 4.66 4.66
CA CYS A 135 3.72 4.93 6.01
C CYS A 135 4.56 4.17 7.03
N ASP A 136 5.31 4.91 7.87
CA ASP A 136 6.24 4.33 8.82
C ASP A 136 6.21 5.07 10.16
N GLY A 137 6.56 4.41 11.25
CA GLY A 137 6.81 5.07 12.53
C GLY A 137 8.00 6.01 12.45
N GLY A 138 8.04 7.09 13.24
CA GLY A 138 9.04 8.14 13.13
C GLY A 138 10.50 7.67 13.14
N GLY A 139 10.84 6.67 13.97
CA GLY A 139 12.19 6.06 13.99
C GLY A 139 12.47 5.08 12.85
N GLN A 140 11.51 4.81 11.98
CA GLN A 140 11.55 3.79 10.93
C GLN A 140 11.51 4.38 9.51
N VAL A 141 11.28 5.69 9.38
CA VAL A 141 11.18 6.39 8.10
C VAL A 141 12.43 6.18 7.25
N GLU A 142 13.63 6.19 7.85
CA GLU A 142 14.88 5.93 7.12
C GLU A 142 14.87 4.57 6.42
N ALA A 143 14.36 3.55 7.08
CA ALA A 143 14.28 2.20 6.53
C ALA A 143 13.10 2.04 5.55
N GLY A 144 11.95 2.65 5.83
CA GLY A 144 10.71 2.44 5.08
C GLY A 144 10.49 3.36 3.88
N HIS A 145 11.08 4.55 3.84
CA HIS A 145 10.85 5.51 2.76
C HIS A 145 11.59 5.12 1.47
N ILE A 146 11.09 5.57 0.31
CA ILE A 146 11.74 5.44 -1.00
C ILE A 146 11.54 6.70 -1.86
N ASP A 147 12.45 6.90 -2.81
CA ASP A 147 12.30 7.96 -3.81
C ASP A 147 11.03 7.76 -4.64
N GLY A 148 10.35 8.88 -4.93
CA GLY A 148 9.11 8.87 -5.72
C GLY A 148 7.85 8.48 -4.95
N ALA A 149 7.95 8.36 -3.62
CA ALA A 149 6.82 8.25 -2.71
C ALA A 149 6.97 9.26 -1.56
N LEU A 150 5.88 9.91 -1.16
CA LEU A 150 5.85 10.82 -0.01
C LEU A 150 6.05 10.00 1.28
N PRO A 151 7.07 10.28 2.10
CA PRO A 151 7.16 9.65 3.42
C PRO A 151 6.05 10.19 4.32
N THR A 152 5.26 9.30 4.91
CA THR A 152 4.22 9.64 5.87
C THR A 152 4.42 8.89 7.19
N LEU A 153 3.74 9.35 8.21
CA LEU A 153 3.95 8.87 9.57
C LEU A 153 2.75 8.07 10.08
N ASN A 154 3.03 7.14 10.99
CA ASN A 154 2.05 6.52 11.84
C ASN A 154 2.38 6.72 13.33
N GLY A 155 1.36 6.63 14.19
CA GLY A 155 1.49 6.66 15.64
C GLY A 155 1.45 8.06 16.26
N VAL A 156 2.19 8.26 17.36
CA VAL A 156 2.22 9.53 18.11
C VAL A 156 3.19 10.51 17.47
N PHE A 157 2.81 11.80 17.42
CA PHE A 157 3.52 12.83 16.68
C PHE A 157 4.02 13.95 17.58
N SER A 158 5.24 14.39 17.33
CA SER A 158 5.81 15.63 17.85
C SER A 158 6.41 16.44 16.70
N GLU A 159 6.63 17.74 16.92
CA GLU A 159 7.30 18.59 15.91
C GLU A 159 8.66 18.04 15.48
N ASP A 160 9.39 17.37 16.38
CA ASP A 160 10.68 16.78 16.07
C ASP A 160 10.62 15.65 15.07
N ILE A 161 9.49 14.94 14.99
CA ILE A 161 9.29 13.87 14.01
C ILE A 161 9.16 14.44 12.60
N PHE A 162 8.55 15.62 12.43
CA PHE A 162 8.48 16.26 11.11
C PHE A 162 9.86 16.67 10.57
N LYS A 163 10.84 16.94 11.44
CA LYS A 163 12.22 17.17 11.02
C LYS A 163 12.85 15.91 10.37
N ILE A 164 12.39 14.72 10.74
CA ILE A 164 12.81 13.48 10.09
C ILE A 164 12.27 13.42 8.67
N ILE A 165 11.01 13.84 8.46
CA ILE A 165 10.42 13.93 7.13
C ILE A 165 11.17 14.93 6.24
N ASP A 166 11.57 16.09 6.77
CA ASP A 166 12.31 17.09 6.03
C ASP A 166 13.66 16.60 5.50
N LYS A 167 14.26 15.58 6.13
CA LYS A 167 15.48 14.96 5.63
C LYS A 167 15.25 14.25 4.27
N TYR A 168 14.06 13.72 4.03
CA TYR A 168 13.71 12.94 2.85
C TYR A 168 12.76 13.66 1.91
N HIS A 169 12.01 14.62 2.41
CA HIS A 169 11.07 15.44 1.65
C HIS A 169 11.01 16.86 2.21
N PRO A 170 12.02 17.71 1.90
CA PRO A 170 12.12 19.04 2.45
C PRO A 170 10.91 19.93 2.13
N GLY A 171 10.36 20.58 3.16
CA GLY A 171 9.24 21.50 3.02
C GLY A 171 7.86 20.86 2.92
N GLY A 172 7.76 19.58 3.18
CA GLY A 172 6.46 18.87 3.20
C GLY A 172 5.80 18.69 1.83
N PRO A 173 4.54 18.29 1.76
CA PRO A 173 3.55 18.31 2.84
C PRO A 173 3.82 17.26 3.92
N TYR A 174 3.49 17.59 5.16
CA TYR A 174 3.51 16.61 6.26
C TYR A 174 2.17 15.90 6.30
N PHE A 175 2.21 14.57 6.33
CA PHE A 175 1.03 13.75 6.34
C PHE A 175 1.16 12.63 7.35
N VAL A 176 0.11 12.44 8.12
CA VAL A 176 -0.05 11.37 9.10
C VAL A 176 -1.07 10.40 8.53
N ALA A 177 -0.60 9.27 8.01
CA ALA A 177 -1.45 8.28 7.36
C ALA A 177 -2.19 7.40 8.37
N GLU A 178 -1.64 7.26 9.59
CA GLU A 178 -2.30 6.57 10.70
C GLU A 178 -2.19 7.37 11.98
N SER A 179 -3.33 7.67 12.60
CA SER A 179 -3.40 8.33 13.90
C SER A 179 -4.35 7.55 14.79
N TYR A 180 -3.80 6.89 15.80
CA TYR A 180 -4.55 6.08 16.75
C TYR A 180 -4.07 6.35 18.18
N PRO A 181 -4.98 6.76 19.12
CA PRO A 181 -4.59 7.12 20.47
C PRO A 181 -4.37 5.90 21.39
N ALA A 182 -4.97 4.77 21.06
CA ALA A 182 -4.90 3.51 21.79
C ALA A 182 -5.40 2.34 20.92
N TRP A 183 -5.20 1.16 21.47
CA TRP A 183 -5.79 -0.09 20.95
C TRP A 183 -7.10 -0.37 21.68
#